data_43eb99e15d52b072ac035a7c832c94a3
#
_entry.id   43eb99e15d52b072ac035a7c832c94a3
#
_cell.length_a   1.000
_cell.length_b   1.000
_cell.length_c   1.000
_cell.angle_alpha   90.00
_cell.angle_beta   90.00
_cell.angle_gamma   90.00
#
_symmetry.space_group_name_H-M   'P 1'
#
loop_
_entity.id
_entity.type
_entity.pdbx_description
1 polymer ?
#
loop_
_entity_poly.entity_id
_entity_poly.type
_entity_poly.pdbx_seq_one_letter_code
_entity_poly.pdbx_strand_id
1 'polypeptide(L)'
;MNEELKNILIKVRELYMKYGIKSITMDDVAREMSISKKTLYQYITDKDDLVGKFVDNEVAIRREEICKCIGIGLNAIEELFEISFFMNKLLHDQNAATEYDLKKYYPQHYQKTLKASREGIYSYILVNLKKGIKEGLYRKDLNIEIIAKLYLWRSEDLRISDLWNVEEFTSIKFFMELLNYHIRGIATEKGIIALERKVKELGNAYKK
;
A
#
# COMPACT_ATOMS: atom_id res chain seq x y z
N MET A 1 -11.84 -16.09 8.67
CA MET A 1 -10.90 -16.02 9.83
C MET A 1 -11.74 -16.01 11.10
N ASN A 2 -11.35 -16.78 12.15
CA ASN A 2 -12.05 -16.79 13.43
C ASN A 2 -11.94 -15.39 14.09
N GLU A 3 -13.01 -14.92 14.76
CA GLU A 3 -13.07 -13.57 15.38
C GLU A 3 -11.99 -13.39 16.46
N GLU A 4 -11.72 -14.42 17.26
CA GLU A 4 -10.64 -14.40 18.26
C GLU A 4 -9.27 -14.18 17.63
N LEU A 5 -8.95 -14.91 16.56
CA LEU A 5 -7.69 -14.71 15.83
C LEU A 5 -7.59 -13.30 15.24
N LYS A 6 -8.70 -12.75 14.76
CA LYS A 6 -8.74 -11.36 14.24
C LYS A 6 -8.41 -10.35 15.35
N ASN A 7 -9.00 -10.51 16.53
CA ASN A 7 -8.72 -9.64 17.68
C ASN A 7 -7.24 -9.75 18.12
N ILE A 8 -6.68 -10.96 18.12
CA ILE A 8 -5.25 -11.18 18.38
C ILE A 8 -4.40 -10.40 17.37
N LEU A 9 -4.69 -10.50 16.07
CA LEU A 9 -3.91 -9.86 15.03
C LEU A 9 -4.03 -8.32 15.07
N ILE A 10 -5.18 -7.77 15.45
CA ILE A 10 -5.34 -6.33 15.68
C ILE A 10 -4.39 -5.87 16.80
N LYS A 11 -4.38 -6.59 17.93
CA LYS A 11 -3.51 -6.23 19.06
C LYS A 11 -2.03 -6.42 18.73
N VAL A 12 -1.69 -7.50 18.04
CA VAL A 12 -0.33 -7.75 17.55
C VAL A 12 0.15 -6.63 16.63
N ARG A 13 -0.72 -6.12 15.75
CA ARG A 13 -0.41 -4.97 14.91
C ARG A 13 -0.04 -3.73 15.73
N GLU A 14 -0.85 -3.38 16.76
CA GLU A 14 -0.55 -2.27 17.66
C GLU A 14 0.82 -2.42 18.33
N LEU A 15 1.12 -3.61 18.85
CA LEU A 15 2.37 -3.90 19.52
C LEU A 15 3.57 -3.84 18.56
N TYR A 16 3.46 -4.43 17.38
CA TYR A 16 4.54 -4.44 16.39
C TYR A 16 4.81 -3.04 15.83
N MET A 17 3.76 -2.25 15.57
CA MET A 17 3.93 -0.87 15.12
C MET A 17 4.49 0.05 16.19
N LYS A 18 4.33 -0.28 17.47
CA LYS A 18 4.86 0.53 18.56
C LYS A 18 6.27 0.14 18.96
N TYR A 19 6.57 -1.16 19.01
CA TYR A 19 7.79 -1.68 19.65
C TYR A 19 8.69 -2.49 18.71
N GLY A 20 8.29 -2.74 17.46
CA GLY A 20 8.94 -3.67 16.55
C GLY A 20 8.58 -5.13 16.83
N ILE A 21 8.87 -6.00 15.85
CA ILE A 21 8.49 -7.42 15.94
C ILE A 21 9.36 -8.19 16.93
N LYS A 22 10.66 -7.93 16.90
CA LYS A 22 11.64 -8.68 17.69
C LYS A 22 11.42 -8.51 19.19
N SER A 23 11.09 -7.32 19.65
CA SER A 23 10.94 -6.98 21.07
C SER A 23 9.69 -7.58 21.71
N ILE A 24 8.67 -7.95 20.93
CA ILE A 24 7.42 -8.51 21.45
C ILE A 24 7.50 -10.02 21.52
N THR A 25 7.30 -10.59 22.69
CA THR A 25 7.26 -12.05 22.95
C THR A 25 5.82 -12.59 22.89
N MET A 26 5.68 -13.91 22.82
CA MET A 26 4.35 -14.57 22.94
C MET A 26 3.69 -14.28 24.30
N ASP A 27 4.49 -14.07 25.34
CA ASP A 27 4.03 -13.70 26.67
C ASP A 27 3.46 -12.29 26.72
N ASP A 28 4.12 -11.37 26.03
CA ASP A 28 3.64 -10.01 25.91
C ASP A 28 2.28 -9.97 25.21
N VAL A 29 2.13 -10.73 24.12
CA VAL A 29 0.85 -10.84 23.41
C VAL A 29 -0.24 -11.41 24.31
N ALA A 30 0.02 -12.52 25.00
CA ALA A 30 -0.96 -13.14 25.90
C ALA A 30 -1.38 -12.17 27.03
N ARG A 31 -0.40 -11.47 27.64
CA ARG A 31 -0.65 -10.48 28.68
C ARG A 31 -1.49 -9.31 28.18
N GLU A 32 -1.14 -8.74 27.03
CA GLU A 32 -1.86 -7.60 26.43
C GLU A 32 -3.29 -7.95 26.00
N MET A 33 -3.51 -9.23 25.64
CA MET A 33 -4.85 -9.76 25.33
C MET A 33 -5.62 -10.20 26.57
N SER A 34 -4.99 -10.21 27.76
CA SER A 34 -5.57 -10.75 29.00
C SER A 34 -6.04 -12.22 28.88
N ILE A 35 -5.30 -13.02 28.09
CA ILE A 35 -5.56 -14.46 27.91
C ILE A 35 -4.39 -15.30 28.41
N SER A 36 -4.64 -16.60 28.66
CA SER A 36 -3.56 -17.52 28.98
C SER A 36 -2.69 -17.83 27.74
N LYS A 37 -1.40 -18.14 27.97
CA LYS A 37 -0.55 -18.68 26.90
C LYS A 37 -1.20 -19.89 26.21
N LYS A 38 -1.80 -20.79 26.99
CA LYS A 38 -2.50 -21.97 26.46
C LYS A 38 -3.60 -21.57 25.49
N THR A 39 -4.34 -20.51 25.80
CA THR A 39 -5.38 -19.97 24.91
C THR A 39 -4.77 -19.39 23.63
N LEU A 40 -3.68 -18.61 23.74
CA LEU A 40 -2.99 -18.06 22.59
C LEU A 40 -2.49 -19.16 21.64
N TYR A 41 -1.88 -20.21 22.20
CA TYR A 41 -1.37 -21.36 21.44
C TYR A 41 -2.45 -22.25 20.81
N GLN A 42 -3.74 -22.02 21.07
CA GLN A 42 -4.83 -22.64 20.31
C GLN A 42 -4.98 -22.04 18.90
N TYR A 43 -4.51 -20.80 18.70
CA TYR A 43 -4.63 -20.05 17.43
C TYR A 43 -3.31 -19.91 16.68
N ILE A 44 -2.18 -19.99 17.39
CA ILE A 44 -0.84 -19.65 16.89
C ILE A 44 0.15 -20.67 17.44
N THR A 45 0.91 -21.31 16.56
CA THR A 45 1.84 -22.37 16.96
C THR A 45 3.12 -21.83 17.59
N ASP A 46 3.66 -20.74 17.06
CA ASP A 46 4.89 -20.11 17.54
C ASP A 46 4.98 -18.64 17.06
N LYS A 47 6.11 -18.00 17.31
CA LYS A 47 6.35 -16.62 16.93
C LYS A 47 6.43 -16.44 15.42
N ASP A 48 6.98 -17.38 14.67
CA ASP A 48 7.08 -17.32 13.21
C ASP A 48 5.70 -17.41 12.57
N ASP A 49 4.85 -18.32 13.04
CA ASP A 49 3.45 -18.44 12.64
C ASP A 49 2.65 -17.16 12.95
N LEU A 50 2.88 -16.55 14.13
CA LEU A 50 2.28 -15.24 14.47
C LEU A 50 2.66 -14.15 13.48
N VAL A 51 3.96 -14.05 13.14
CA VAL A 51 4.46 -13.08 12.17
C VAL A 51 3.89 -13.36 10.78
N GLY A 52 3.81 -14.63 10.38
CA GLY A 52 3.20 -15.03 9.12
C GLY A 52 1.72 -14.61 9.02
N LYS A 53 0.93 -14.90 10.05
CA LYS A 53 -0.49 -14.50 10.13
C LYS A 53 -0.67 -12.98 10.17
N PHE A 54 0.21 -12.27 10.89
CA PHE A 54 0.22 -10.80 10.89
C PHE A 54 0.47 -10.26 9.47
N VAL A 55 1.48 -10.75 8.76
CA VAL A 55 1.79 -10.34 7.38
C VAL A 55 0.62 -10.62 6.45
N ASP A 56 0.01 -11.79 6.54
CA ASP A 56 -1.16 -12.16 5.71
C ASP A 56 -2.35 -11.23 5.97
N ASN A 57 -2.58 -10.88 7.21
CA ASN A 57 -3.64 -9.95 7.60
C ASN A 57 -3.36 -8.53 7.08
N GLU A 58 -2.12 -8.03 7.17
CA GLU A 58 -1.75 -6.72 6.62
C GLU A 58 -1.91 -6.67 5.09
N VAL A 59 -1.54 -7.74 4.39
CA VAL A 59 -1.75 -7.85 2.94
C VAL A 59 -3.26 -7.85 2.59
N ALA A 60 -4.07 -8.59 3.36
CA ALA A 60 -5.51 -8.64 3.15
C ALA A 60 -6.18 -7.29 3.40
N ILE A 61 -5.82 -6.59 4.48
CA ILE A 61 -6.33 -5.25 4.79
C ILE A 61 -5.98 -4.26 3.67
N ARG A 62 -4.71 -4.23 3.23
CA ARG A 62 -4.30 -3.35 2.12
C ARG A 62 -5.08 -3.62 0.84
N ARG A 63 -5.30 -4.90 0.52
CA ARG A 63 -6.08 -5.28 -0.66
C ARG A 63 -7.54 -4.81 -0.55
N GLU A 64 -8.15 -4.95 0.62
CA GLU A 64 -9.51 -4.49 0.87
C GLU A 64 -9.62 -2.96 0.73
N GLU A 65 -8.69 -2.20 1.31
CA GLU A 65 -8.66 -0.74 1.21
C GLU A 65 -8.47 -0.27 -0.24
N ILE A 66 -7.58 -0.91 -1.00
CA ILE A 66 -7.42 -0.64 -2.43
C ILE A 66 -8.74 -0.90 -3.18
N CYS A 67 -9.43 -2.01 -2.87
CA CYS A 67 -10.73 -2.31 -3.49
C CYS A 67 -11.80 -1.25 -3.16
N LYS A 68 -11.75 -0.62 -1.98
CA LYS A 68 -12.66 0.49 -1.62
C LYS A 68 -12.40 1.75 -2.44
N CYS A 69 -11.15 1.98 -2.85
CA CYS A 69 -10.79 3.12 -3.71
C CYS A 69 -11.22 2.93 -5.18
N ILE A 70 -11.57 1.69 -5.58
CA ILE A 70 -11.93 1.35 -6.96
C ILE A 70 -13.47 1.31 -7.10
N GLY A 71 -14.01 1.97 -8.10
CA GLY A 71 -15.38 1.68 -8.57
C GLY A 71 -16.51 2.49 -7.97
N ILE A 72 -16.28 3.46 -7.12
CA ILE A 72 -17.35 4.30 -6.54
C ILE A 72 -17.55 5.58 -7.38
N GLY A 73 -17.98 5.42 -8.65
CA GLY A 73 -18.34 6.58 -9.49
C GLY A 73 -17.16 7.43 -9.95
N LEU A 74 -15.92 7.06 -9.58
CA LEU A 74 -14.69 7.75 -9.98
C LEU A 74 -14.27 7.34 -11.38
N ASN A 75 -13.74 8.28 -12.16
CA ASN A 75 -13.06 7.95 -13.41
C ASN A 75 -11.64 7.44 -13.15
N ALA A 76 -10.97 6.91 -14.19
CA ALA A 76 -9.66 6.28 -14.06
C ALA A 76 -8.58 7.23 -13.48
N ILE A 77 -8.65 8.52 -13.77
CA ILE A 77 -7.72 9.51 -13.23
C ILE A 77 -7.98 9.73 -11.74
N GLU A 78 -9.22 9.92 -11.36
CA GLU A 78 -9.63 10.09 -9.96
C GLU A 78 -9.25 8.87 -9.10
N GLU A 79 -9.50 7.66 -9.60
CA GLU A 79 -9.05 6.42 -8.92
C GLU A 79 -7.54 6.36 -8.73
N LEU A 80 -6.77 6.76 -9.75
CA LEU A 80 -5.31 6.74 -9.66
C LEU A 80 -4.81 7.72 -8.57
N PHE A 81 -5.45 8.87 -8.41
CA PHE A 81 -5.17 9.81 -7.31
C PHE A 81 -5.51 9.20 -5.96
N GLU A 82 -6.71 8.66 -5.76
CA GLU A 82 -7.15 8.09 -4.47
C GLU A 82 -6.20 6.97 -4.01
N ILE A 83 -5.84 6.04 -4.90
CA ILE A 83 -4.91 4.96 -4.57
C ILE A 83 -3.51 5.48 -4.31
N SER A 84 -3.04 6.46 -5.08
CA SER A 84 -1.71 7.03 -4.85
C SER A 84 -1.63 7.73 -3.51
N PHE A 85 -2.67 8.44 -3.08
CA PHE A 85 -2.74 9.03 -1.73
C PHE A 85 -2.80 7.95 -0.64
N PHE A 86 -3.58 6.90 -0.83
CA PHE A 86 -3.62 5.77 0.09
C PHE A 86 -2.24 5.11 0.23
N MET A 87 -1.56 4.85 -0.89
CA MET A 87 -0.20 4.27 -0.88
C MET A 87 0.82 5.20 -0.23
N ASN A 88 0.71 6.52 -0.46
CA ASN A 88 1.57 7.50 0.20
C ASN A 88 1.38 7.48 1.72
N LYS A 89 0.14 7.47 2.18
CA LYS A 89 -0.18 7.35 3.61
C LYS A 89 0.42 6.08 4.21
N LEU A 90 0.30 4.94 3.52
CA LEU A 90 0.91 3.68 3.97
C LEU A 90 2.43 3.78 4.11
N LEU A 91 3.11 4.46 3.19
CA LEU A 91 4.56 4.67 3.25
C LEU A 91 4.94 5.56 4.43
N HIS A 92 4.17 6.61 4.67
CA HIS A 92 4.40 7.53 5.79
C HIS A 92 4.15 6.86 7.15
N ASP A 93 3.10 6.02 7.25
CA ASP A 93 2.71 5.33 8.48
C ASP A 93 3.57 4.07 8.76
N GLN A 94 4.51 3.74 7.88
CA GLN A 94 5.35 2.54 7.99
C GLN A 94 6.34 2.68 9.15
N ASN A 95 6.34 1.70 10.08
CA ASN A 95 7.32 1.67 11.16
C ASN A 95 8.63 1.03 10.68
N ALA A 96 9.70 1.82 10.66
CA ALA A 96 11.03 1.38 10.20
C ALA A 96 11.58 0.19 11.02
N ALA A 97 11.29 0.11 12.32
CA ALA A 97 11.75 -1.00 13.16
C ALA A 97 11.02 -2.31 12.78
N THR A 98 9.72 -2.24 12.51
CA THR A 98 8.92 -3.40 12.06
C THR A 98 9.40 -3.90 10.70
N GLU A 99 9.68 -3.01 9.74
CA GLU A 99 10.23 -3.37 8.44
C GLU A 99 11.62 -3.99 8.56
N TYR A 100 12.50 -3.38 9.35
CA TYR A 100 13.84 -3.90 9.61
C TYR A 100 13.79 -5.30 10.21
N ASP A 101 12.93 -5.51 11.21
CA ASP A 101 12.77 -6.81 11.88
C ASP A 101 12.25 -7.89 10.91
N LEU A 102 11.25 -7.57 10.09
CA LEU A 102 10.77 -8.46 9.03
C LEU A 102 11.89 -8.85 8.07
N LYS A 103 12.61 -7.85 7.55
CA LYS A 103 13.69 -8.07 6.58
C LYS A 103 14.82 -8.93 7.16
N LYS A 104 15.20 -8.68 8.41
CA LYS A 104 16.37 -9.30 9.05
C LYS A 104 16.07 -10.66 9.66
N TYR A 105 14.95 -10.79 10.36
CA TYR A 105 14.65 -11.98 11.18
C TYR A 105 13.58 -12.89 10.57
N TYR A 106 12.77 -12.36 9.62
CA TYR A 106 11.67 -13.08 8.98
C TYR A 106 11.69 -12.89 7.45
N PRO A 107 12.82 -13.18 6.77
CA PRO A 107 13.01 -12.84 5.36
C PRO A 107 11.98 -13.49 4.42
N GLN A 108 11.48 -14.67 4.75
CA GLN A 108 10.44 -15.35 3.95
C GLN A 108 9.12 -14.59 3.99
N HIS A 109 8.69 -14.12 5.17
CA HIS A 109 7.49 -13.31 5.33
C HIS A 109 7.66 -11.93 4.67
N TYR A 110 8.86 -11.34 4.75
CA TYR A 110 9.18 -10.09 4.05
C TYR A 110 9.06 -10.25 2.53
N GLN A 111 9.64 -11.30 1.94
CA GLN A 111 9.53 -11.59 0.50
C GLN A 111 8.08 -11.82 0.06
N LYS A 112 7.28 -12.48 0.88
CA LYS A 112 5.84 -12.65 0.64
C LYS A 112 5.11 -11.31 0.55
N THR A 113 5.41 -10.38 1.47
CA THR A 113 4.86 -9.01 1.45
C THR A 113 5.25 -8.27 0.18
N LEU A 114 6.53 -8.33 -0.22
CA LEU A 114 7.02 -7.67 -1.44
C LEU A 114 6.33 -8.23 -2.69
N LYS A 115 6.23 -9.56 -2.79
CA LYS A 115 5.55 -10.22 -3.91
C LYS A 115 4.08 -9.81 -4.00
N ALA A 116 3.35 -9.87 -2.90
CA ALA A 116 1.94 -9.47 -2.85
C ALA A 116 1.74 -7.99 -3.23
N SER A 117 2.64 -7.10 -2.78
CA SER A 117 2.63 -5.68 -3.14
C SER A 117 2.85 -5.48 -4.65
N ARG A 118 3.85 -6.15 -5.24
CA ARG A 118 4.14 -6.11 -6.69
C ARG A 118 2.96 -6.55 -7.53
N GLU A 119 2.42 -7.71 -7.21
CA GLU A 119 1.26 -8.29 -7.91
C GLU A 119 0.04 -7.37 -7.80
N GLY A 120 -0.20 -6.80 -6.61
CA GLY A 120 -1.30 -5.88 -6.37
C GLY A 120 -1.17 -4.59 -7.19
N ILE A 121 -0.02 -3.93 -7.15
CA ILE A 121 0.25 -2.69 -7.91
C ILE A 121 0.13 -2.96 -9.41
N TYR A 122 0.77 -4.01 -9.92
CA TYR A 122 0.75 -4.34 -11.33
C TYR A 122 -0.68 -4.60 -11.83
N SER A 123 -1.43 -5.45 -11.12
CA SER A 123 -2.81 -5.79 -11.48
C SER A 123 -3.71 -4.56 -11.46
N TYR A 124 -3.57 -3.73 -10.43
CA TYR A 124 -4.34 -2.50 -10.31
C TYR A 124 -4.07 -1.54 -11.48
N ILE A 125 -2.80 -1.28 -11.80
CA ILE A 125 -2.45 -0.36 -12.89
C ILE A 125 -2.97 -0.88 -14.24
N LEU A 126 -2.91 -2.20 -14.50
CA LEU A 126 -3.51 -2.78 -15.69
C LEU A 126 -5.02 -2.54 -15.80
N VAL A 127 -5.74 -2.71 -14.69
CA VAL A 127 -7.19 -2.46 -14.64
C VAL A 127 -7.49 -0.98 -14.87
N ASN A 128 -6.77 -0.10 -14.20
CA ASN A 128 -6.92 1.35 -14.35
C ASN A 128 -6.61 1.84 -15.79
N LEU A 129 -5.55 1.34 -16.41
CA LEU A 129 -5.21 1.67 -17.79
C LEU A 129 -6.32 1.23 -18.76
N LYS A 130 -6.84 0.00 -18.61
CA LYS A 130 -7.97 -0.48 -19.42
C LYS A 130 -9.22 0.38 -19.24
N LYS A 131 -9.53 0.76 -17.99
CA LYS A 131 -10.65 1.66 -17.65
C LYS A 131 -10.48 3.03 -18.31
N GLY A 132 -9.32 3.66 -18.16
CA GLY A 132 -9.05 4.98 -18.72
C GLY A 132 -9.09 5.02 -20.25
N ILE A 133 -8.65 3.96 -20.93
CA ILE A 133 -8.81 3.80 -22.38
C ILE A 133 -10.29 3.70 -22.74
N LYS A 134 -11.07 2.90 -22.00
CA LYS A 134 -12.53 2.74 -22.23
C LYS A 134 -13.29 4.04 -22.02
N GLU A 135 -12.90 4.85 -21.05
CA GLU A 135 -13.47 6.17 -20.74
C GLU A 135 -13.00 7.27 -21.72
N GLY A 136 -12.03 6.95 -22.59
CA GLY A 136 -11.41 7.91 -23.52
C GLY A 136 -10.50 8.94 -22.84
N LEU A 137 -10.06 8.68 -21.61
CA LEU A 137 -9.14 9.51 -20.84
C LEU A 137 -7.68 9.17 -21.14
N TYR A 138 -7.38 7.92 -21.50
CA TYR A 138 -6.05 7.46 -21.87
C TYR A 138 -5.99 7.10 -23.35
N ARG A 139 -4.81 7.25 -23.93
CA ARG A 139 -4.56 6.99 -25.36
C ARG A 139 -4.71 5.50 -25.68
N LYS A 140 -5.24 5.18 -26.86
CA LYS A 140 -5.48 3.79 -27.29
C LYS A 140 -4.22 3.08 -27.82
N ASP A 141 -3.19 3.82 -28.15
CA ASP A 141 -1.91 3.34 -28.70
C ASP A 141 -0.93 2.87 -27.63
N LEU A 142 -1.32 2.92 -26.35
CA LEU A 142 -0.47 2.51 -25.22
C LEU A 142 -0.24 1.00 -25.20
N ASN A 143 1.02 0.61 -25.01
CA ASN A 143 1.33 -0.74 -24.54
C ASN A 143 1.13 -0.79 -23.03
N ILE A 144 -0.08 -1.18 -22.61
CA ILE A 144 -0.51 -1.14 -21.19
C ILE A 144 0.36 -2.04 -20.29
N GLU A 145 0.90 -3.14 -20.82
CA GLU A 145 1.77 -4.02 -20.04
C GLU A 145 3.12 -3.37 -19.75
N ILE A 146 3.71 -2.70 -20.74
CA ILE A 146 4.97 -1.95 -20.56
C ILE A 146 4.73 -0.78 -19.60
N ILE A 147 3.66 -0.01 -19.77
CA ILE A 147 3.33 1.11 -18.89
C ILE A 147 3.13 0.63 -17.43
N ALA A 148 2.42 -0.48 -17.22
CA ALA A 148 2.22 -1.03 -15.88
C ALA A 148 3.56 -1.49 -15.25
N LYS A 149 4.47 -2.09 -16.01
CA LYS A 149 5.81 -2.48 -15.54
C LYS A 149 6.67 -1.26 -15.21
N LEU A 150 6.62 -0.21 -16.02
CA LEU A 150 7.35 1.05 -15.74
C LEU A 150 6.83 1.72 -14.47
N TYR A 151 5.51 1.69 -14.25
CA TYR A 151 4.92 2.21 -13.03
C TYR A 151 5.39 1.42 -11.79
N LEU A 152 5.37 0.08 -11.88
CA LEU A 152 5.84 -0.79 -10.82
C LEU A 152 7.33 -0.56 -10.53
N TRP A 153 8.18 -0.60 -11.56
CA TRP A 153 9.63 -0.37 -11.43
C TRP A 153 9.92 0.96 -10.72
N ARG A 154 9.28 2.03 -11.14
CA ARG A 154 9.43 3.35 -10.50
C ARG A 154 9.02 3.34 -9.02
N SER A 155 7.91 2.67 -8.67
CA SER A 155 7.42 2.60 -7.29
C SER A 155 8.35 1.79 -6.37
N GLU A 156 9.12 0.85 -6.93
CA GLU A 156 10.14 0.09 -6.22
C GLU A 156 11.43 0.90 -6.06
N ASP A 157 11.87 1.57 -7.11
CA ASP A 157 13.09 2.38 -7.11
C ASP A 157 13.03 3.51 -6.10
N LEU A 158 11.88 4.17 -5.95
CA LEU A 158 11.66 5.21 -4.94
C LEU A 158 11.93 4.74 -3.50
N ARG A 159 11.80 3.45 -3.22
CA ARG A 159 12.00 2.88 -1.87
C ARG A 159 13.44 2.49 -1.58
N ILE A 160 14.25 2.28 -2.59
CA ILE A 160 15.64 1.80 -2.48
C ILE A 160 16.67 2.82 -2.96
N SER A 161 16.24 3.85 -3.68
CA SER A 161 17.08 4.91 -4.19
C SER A 161 17.56 5.83 -3.06
N ASP A 162 18.81 6.23 -3.10
CA ASP A 162 19.41 7.25 -2.24
C ASP A 162 19.23 8.69 -2.75
N LEU A 163 18.55 8.84 -3.91
CA LEU A 163 18.25 10.15 -4.51
C LEU A 163 17.23 10.96 -3.71
N TRP A 164 16.40 10.28 -2.91
CA TRP A 164 15.28 10.90 -2.19
C TRP A 164 15.29 10.48 -0.74
N ASN A 165 15.17 11.42 0.17
CA ASN A 165 14.87 11.08 1.56
C ASN A 165 13.37 10.79 1.75
N VAL A 166 13.01 10.14 2.85
CA VAL A 166 11.62 9.71 3.12
C VAL A 166 10.65 10.89 3.11
N GLU A 167 11.06 12.02 3.71
CA GLU A 167 10.22 13.23 3.80
C GLU A 167 9.93 13.83 2.41
N GLU A 168 10.91 13.82 1.51
CA GLU A 168 10.73 14.29 0.14
C GLU A 168 9.77 13.41 -0.64
N PHE A 169 10.02 12.10 -0.73
CA PHE A 169 9.20 11.22 -1.58
C PHE A 169 7.81 10.89 -0.99
N THR A 170 7.56 11.17 0.30
CA THR A 170 6.24 11.10 0.90
C THR A 170 5.51 12.45 0.90
N SER A 171 6.17 13.53 0.45
CA SER A 171 5.53 14.83 0.37
C SER A 171 4.41 14.87 -0.67
N ILE A 172 3.33 15.59 -0.35
CA ILE A 172 2.21 15.80 -1.29
C ILE A 172 2.70 16.42 -2.60
N LYS A 173 3.65 17.37 -2.52
CA LYS A 173 4.23 18.03 -3.70
C LYS A 173 4.87 17.01 -4.64
N PHE A 174 5.70 16.11 -4.12
CA PHE A 174 6.34 15.07 -4.89
C PHE A 174 5.31 14.15 -5.58
N PHE A 175 4.31 13.70 -4.81
CA PHE A 175 3.24 12.84 -5.34
C PHE A 175 2.43 13.50 -6.44
N MET A 176 2.09 14.77 -6.27
CA MET A 176 1.36 15.54 -7.28
C MET A 176 2.15 15.66 -8.58
N GLU A 177 3.45 15.99 -8.50
CA GLU A 177 4.32 16.07 -9.68
C GLU A 177 4.47 14.70 -10.36
N LEU A 178 4.65 13.65 -9.58
CA LEU A 178 4.79 12.29 -10.07
C LEU A 178 3.54 11.83 -10.83
N LEU A 179 2.35 12.06 -10.27
CA LEU A 179 1.07 11.72 -10.92
C LEU A 179 0.84 12.59 -12.17
N ASN A 180 1.11 13.88 -12.07
CA ASN A 180 0.98 14.81 -13.19
C ASN A 180 1.87 14.38 -14.37
N TYR A 181 3.14 14.08 -14.11
CA TYR A 181 4.07 13.57 -15.10
C TYR A 181 3.59 12.26 -15.74
N HIS A 182 3.17 11.30 -14.92
CA HIS A 182 2.70 9.99 -15.39
C HIS A 182 1.44 10.12 -16.25
N ILE A 183 0.42 10.81 -15.75
CA ILE A 183 -0.86 10.94 -16.44
C ILE A 183 -0.69 11.70 -17.75
N ARG A 184 0.11 12.78 -17.80
CA ARG A 184 0.39 13.51 -19.06
C ARG A 184 1.05 12.62 -20.12
N GLY A 185 1.86 11.64 -19.71
CA GLY A 185 2.46 10.69 -20.63
C GLY A 185 1.49 9.70 -21.27
N ILE A 186 0.32 9.47 -20.68
CA ILE A 186 -0.65 8.45 -21.12
C ILE A 186 -2.02 9.03 -21.53
N ALA A 187 -2.32 10.28 -21.18
CA ALA A 187 -3.64 10.89 -21.35
C ALA A 187 -3.92 11.33 -22.78
N THR A 188 -5.22 11.38 -23.13
CA THR A 188 -5.78 12.13 -24.25
C THR A 188 -6.00 13.61 -23.84
N GLU A 189 -6.41 14.48 -24.78
CA GLU A 189 -6.84 15.85 -24.45
C GLU A 189 -7.95 15.85 -23.39
N LYS A 190 -8.95 14.98 -23.53
CA LYS A 190 -10.01 14.78 -22.53
C LYS A 190 -9.44 14.39 -21.16
N GLY A 191 -8.43 13.53 -21.15
CA GLY A 191 -7.73 13.12 -19.93
C GLY A 191 -6.95 14.26 -19.29
N ILE A 192 -6.30 15.12 -20.08
CA ILE A 192 -5.60 16.30 -19.57
C ILE A 192 -6.58 17.26 -18.88
N ILE A 193 -7.75 17.52 -19.48
CA ILE A 193 -8.79 18.37 -18.86
C ILE A 193 -9.25 17.78 -17.51
N ALA A 194 -9.46 16.47 -17.46
CA ALA A 194 -9.84 15.78 -16.20
C ALA A 194 -8.74 15.86 -15.14
N LEU A 195 -7.48 15.69 -15.53
CA LEU A 195 -6.31 15.84 -14.67
C LEU A 195 -6.24 17.26 -14.07
N GLU A 196 -6.32 18.29 -14.91
CA GLU A 196 -6.20 19.68 -14.47
C GLU A 196 -7.33 20.09 -13.53
N ARG A 197 -8.55 19.57 -13.75
CA ARG A 197 -9.67 19.74 -12.82
C ARG A 197 -9.33 19.12 -11.45
N LYS A 198 -8.87 17.85 -11.40
CA LYS A 198 -8.53 17.17 -10.14
C LYS A 198 -7.37 17.86 -9.41
N VAL A 199 -6.33 18.29 -10.13
CA VAL A 199 -5.21 19.04 -9.55
C VAL A 199 -5.66 20.35 -8.94
N LYS A 200 -6.56 21.09 -9.60
CA LYS A 200 -7.12 22.35 -9.08
C LYS A 200 -7.97 22.12 -7.84
N GLU A 201 -8.81 21.09 -7.82
CA GLU A 201 -9.61 20.70 -6.66
C GLU A 201 -8.73 20.41 -5.44
N LEU A 202 -7.69 19.59 -5.62
CA LEU A 202 -6.73 19.25 -4.57
C LEU A 202 -5.91 20.48 -4.13
N GLY A 203 -5.41 21.30 -5.06
CA GLY A 203 -4.66 22.51 -4.74
C GLY A 203 -5.45 23.52 -3.91
N ASN A 204 -6.77 23.56 -4.03
CA ASN A 204 -7.64 24.38 -3.19
C ASN A 204 -7.87 23.74 -1.80
N ALA A 205 -7.86 22.44 -1.69
CA ALA A 205 -8.02 21.71 -0.42
C ALA A 205 -6.77 21.84 0.48
N TYR A 206 -5.58 21.91 -0.11
CA TYR A 206 -4.29 22.02 0.61
C TYR A 206 -3.82 23.46 0.88
N LYS A 207 -4.55 24.48 0.43
CA LYS A 207 -4.29 25.89 0.77
C LYS A 207 -5.05 26.38 2.01
N LYS A 208 -5.86 25.52 2.60
CA LYS A 208 -6.56 25.76 3.88
C LYS A 208 -5.85 25.06 5.03
#